data_8432e365a4a0e00556c7cc4b0ea4fe5c
#
_entry.id   8432e365a4a0e00556c7cc4b0ea4fe5c
#
_cell.length_a   1.000
_cell.length_b   1.000
_cell.length_c   1.000
_cell.angle_alpha   90.00
_cell.angle_beta   90.00
_cell.angle_gamma   90.00
#
_symmetry.space_group_name_H-M   'P 1'
#
loop_
_entity.id
_entity.type
_entity.pdbx_description
1 polymer ?
#
loop_
_entity_poly.entity_id
_entity_poly.type
_entity_poly.pdbx_seq_one_letter_code
_entity_poly.pdbx_strand_id
1 'polypeptide(L)'
;MIRKHFAGFAASALALAVTAQAFAGTVTTDGADIVVKTKGGLEVATTDSAFSFKLGGRLQADYGRFDGFYTKNGDTGDGAYFRRAYLELGGTAYKDWKYQISYDFSHNSGTADDGYFDEASISYVGFKPVTIRAGRFDADFGLEKATSSKWVTAQERNAAYELADWINSHENGMGLQVSSVVADMAYLSGSVSAKDINDSDGDSVKQLNARAVFAPLHETGNVLHFGLDFASRDLGDTAFDSRIRPRLGVRGIATNGGNDAGANGNRATFGGGVGLNASNLTTAGAYDNDRVFGGEFAFASGPFSAQAEY
;
A
#
# COMPACT_ATOMS: atom_id res chain seq x y z
N MET A 1 26.09 22.24 8.87
CA MET A 1 25.74 22.09 10.29
C MET A 1 24.56 21.08 10.50
N ILE A 2 23.53 21.10 9.67
CA ILE A 2 22.32 20.24 9.79
C ILE A 2 22.59 18.72 9.80
N ARG A 3 23.56 18.23 8.98
CA ARG A 3 23.88 16.80 8.89
C ARG A 3 24.41 16.16 10.19
N LYS A 4 25.12 16.94 11.03
CA LYS A 4 25.69 16.41 12.28
C LYS A 4 24.63 16.22 13.38
N HIS A 5 23.61 17.05 13.39
CA HIS A 5 22.53 16.94 14.37
C HIS A 5 21.58 15.78 14.08
N PHE A 6 21.32 15.48 12.79
CA PHE A 6 20.45 14.36 12.40
C PHE A 6 21.09 13.01 12.69
N ALA A 7 22.38 12.85 12.41
CA ALA A 7 23.09 11.60 12.70
C ALA A 7 23.22 11.36 14.21
N GLY A 8 23.42 12.42 15.00
CA GLY A 8 23.46 12.34 16.47
C GLY A 8 22.10 11.96 17.07
N PHE A 9 21.00 12.49 16.52
CA PHE A 9 19.65 12.18 16.97
C PHE A 9 19.29 10.71 16.69
N ALA A 10 19.56 10.19 15.51
CA ALA A 10 19.31 8.80 15.16
C ALA A 10 20.13 7.81 15.99
N ALA A 11 21.40 8.10 16.22
CA ALA A 11 22.29 7.27 17.05
C ALA A 11 21.87 7.26 18.53
N SER A 12 21.45 8.41 19.05
CA SER A 12 20.95 8.53 20.43
C SER A 12 19.61 7.81 20.63
N ALA A 13 18.72 7.87 19.63
CA ALA A 13 17.44 7.18 19.66
C ALA A 13 17.63 5.65 19.67
N LEU A 14 18.59 5.13 18.90
CA LEU A 14 18.90 3.71 18.85
C LEU A 14 19.54 3.21 20.17
N ALA A 15 20.43 3.99 20.76
CA ALA A 15 21.06 3.67 22.04
C ALA A 15 20.05 3.65 23.19
N LEU A 16 19.09 4.58 23.20
CA LEU A 16 17.99 4.64 24.18
C LEU A 16 17.03 3.44 24.04
N ALA A 17 16.80 2.95 22.82
CA ALA A 17 15.92 1.81 22.58
C ALA A 17 16.47 0.50 23.19
N VAL A 18 17.77 0.34 23.26
CA VAL A 18 18.41 -0.86 23.83
C VAL A 18 18.41 -0.86 25.37
N THR A 19 18.32 0.31 25.99
CA THR A 19 18.38 0.47 27.44
C THR A 19 17.03 0.73 28.11
N ALA A 20 15.98 1.10 27.34
CA ALA A 20 14.67 1.45 27.86
C ALA A 20 13.79 0.22 28.08
N GLN A 21 13.74 -0.29 29.27
CA GLN A 21 12.61 -1.11 29.69
C GLN A 21 11.34 -0.26 29.70
N ALA A 22 10.49 -0.47 28.69
CA ALA A 22 9.04 -0.22 28.59
C ALA A 22 8.40 0.98 29.34
N PHE A 23 9.08 2.10 29.51
CA PHE A 23 8.49 3.30 30.11
C PHE A 23 8.54 4.47 29.12
N ALA A 24 7.40 5.16 28.95
CA ALA A 24 7.42 6.48 28.34
C ALA A 24 8.13 7.45 29.32
N GLY A 25 9.29 7.91 28.96
CA GLY A 25 10.09 8.84 29.76
C GLY A 25 10.51 10.05 28.95
N THR A 26 10.69 11.19 29.61
CA THR A 26 11.32 12.38 29.02
C THR A 26 12.82 12.31 29.31
N VAL A 27 13.63 12.46 28.27
CA VAL A 27 15.07 12.58 28.37
C VAL A 27 15.46 13.98 27.95
N THR A 28 16.05 14.75 28.87
CA THR A 28 16.57 16.09 28.57
C THR A 28 17.96 15.94 27.97
N THR A 29 18.17 16.53 26.79
CA THR A 29 19.45 16.61 26.10
C THR A 29 19.83 18.05 25.87
N ASP A 30 21.11 18.32 25.57
CA ASP A 30 21.56 19.68 25.19
C ASP A 30 20.86 20.14 23.91
N GLY A 31 19.66 20.71 24.05
CA GLY A 31 18.97 21.40 22.98
C GLY A 31 17.50 21.04 22.73
N ALA A 32 16.98 19.89 23.17
CA ALA A 32 15.56 19.57 23.09
C ALA A 32 15.18 18.46 24.07
N ASP A 33 14.08 18.63 24.75
CA ASP A 33 13.45 17.54 25.50
C ASP A 33 12.85 16.52 24.56
N ILE A 34 13.10 15.23 24.83
CA ILE A 34 12.69 14.11 24.01
C ILE A 34 11.70 13.25 24.79
N VAL A 35 10.61 12.88 24.14
CA VAL A 35 9.62 11.91 24.62
C VAL A 35 9.81 10.61 23.88
N VAL A 36 9.95 9.51 24.61
CA VAL A 36 10.02 8.15 24.04
C VAL A 36 8.72 7.41 24.38
N LYS A 37 8.07 6.84 23.37
CA LYS A 37 6.89 6.01 23.51
C LYS A 37 7.17 4.63 22.91
N THR A 38 6.71 3.58 23.58
CA THR A 38 6.93 2.20 23.15
C THR A 38 5.62 1.46 22.84
N LYS A 39 4.46 2.07 23.11
CA LYS A 39 3.16 1.47 22.79
C LYS A 39 2.90 1.54 21.29
N GLY A 40 2.88 0.39 20.61
CA GLY A 40 2.64 0.30 19.18
C GLY A 40 3.88 0.54 18.29
N GLY A 41 5.08 0.33 18.83
CA GLY A 41 6.37 0.54 18.20
C GLY A 41 7.25 1.51 18.98
N LEU A 42 8.46 1.74 18.49
CA LEU A 42 9.35 2.75 19.06
C LEU A 42 9.08 4.10 18.39
N GLU A 43 8.65 5.07 19.18
CA GLU A 43 8.50 6.47 18.74
C GLU A 43 9.36 7.37 19.63
N VAL A 44 10.16 8.22 19.02
CA VAL A 44 10.93 9.27 19.66
C VAL A 44 10.52 10.61 19.06
N ALA A 45 10.15 11.56 19.88
CA ALA A 45 9.68 12.86 19.43
C ALA A 45 10.23 13.97 20.30
N THR A 46 10.43 15.15 19.73
CA THR A 46 10.67 16.38 20.50
C THR A 46 9.38 16.82 21.19
N THR A 47 9.48 17.46 22.35
CA THR A 47 8.32 17.91 23.13
C THR A 47 7.48 18.95 22.40
N ASP A 48 8.09 19.73 21.51
CA ASP A 48 7.41 20.71 20.65
C ASP A 48 6.79 20.08 19.39
N SER A 49 6.92 18.75 19.24
CA SER A 49 6.46 17.96 18.08
C SER A 49 7.04 18.40 16.73
N ALA A 50 8.16 19.14 16.75
CA ALA A 50 8.80 19.60 15.53
C ALA A 50 9.49 18.44 14.78
N PHE A 51 10.00 17.47 15.54
CA PHE A 51 10.64 16.28 14.98
C PHE A 51 10.12 15.03 15.68
N SER A 52 9.90 14.00 14.90
CA SER A 52 9.63 12.68 15.41
C SER A 52 10.22 11.60 14.51
N PHE A 53 10.49 10.46 15.10
CA PHE A 53 10.96 9.26 14.44
C PHE A 53 10.18 8.07 15.00
N LYS A 54 9.59 7.27 14.14
CA LYS A 54 8.86 6.06 14.51
C LYS A 54 9.43 4.88 13.74
N LEU A 55 9.83 3.86 14.48
CA LEU A 55 10.23 2.58 13.94
C LEU A 55 9.15 1.55 14.25
N GLY A 56 8.69 0.89 13.23
CA GLY A 56 7.70 -0.17 13.31
C GLY A 56 8.01 -1.28 12.32
N GLY A 57 7.12 -2.23 12.27
CA GLY A 57 7.20 -3.32 11.31
C GLY A 57 6.08 -4.31 11.50
N ARG A 58 6.07 -5.30 10.62
CA ARG A 58 5.06 -6.34 10.62
C ARG A 58 5.65 -7.61 10.03
N LEU A 59 5.36 -8.72 10.70
CA LEU A 59 5.62 -10.05 10.18
C LEU A 59 4.29 -10.79 10.07
N GLN A 60 3.98 -11.28 8.88
CA GLN A 60 2.82 -12.12 8.61
C GLN A 60 3.32 -13.37 7.92
N ALA A 61 3.03 -14.53 8.52
CA ALA A 61 3.34 -15.83 7.94
C ALA A 61 2.03 -16.58 7.68
N ASP A 62 1.94 -17.18 6.53
CA ASP A 62 0.78 -17.97 6.11
C ASP A 62 1.21 -19.41 5.88
N TYR A 63 0.31 -20.34 6.17
CA TYR A 63 0.37 -21.72 5.72
C TYR A 63 -0.90 -22.03 4.94
N GLY A 64 -0.75 -22.58 3.74
CA GLY A 64 -1.85 -22.96 2.89
C GLY A 64 -1.74 -24.42 2.45
N ARG A 65 -2.88 -25.10 2.38
CA ARG A 65 -3.02 -26.36 1.68
C ARG A 65 -4.08 -26.19 0.61
N PHE A 66 -3.71 -26.51 -0.62
CA PHE A 66 -4.50 -26.25 -1.81
C PHE A 66 -4.79 -27.53 -2.55
N ASP A 67 -6.02 -27.70 -2.99
CA ASP A 67 -6.42 -28.78 -3.88
C ASP A 67 -6.11 -28.46 -5.34
N GLY A 68 -6.41 -29.40 -6.23
CA GLY A 68 -6.08 -29.30 -7.64
C GLY A 68 -6.68 -28.11 -8.39
N PHE A 69 -7.66 -27.42 -7.83
CA PHE A 69 -8.20 -26.20 -8.43
C PHE A 69 -7.18 -25.06 -8.40
N TYR A 70 -6.38 -24.97 -7.32
CA TYR A 70 -5.42 -23.91 -7.12
C TYR A 70 -4.04 -24.23 -7.68
N THR A 71 -3.75 -25.46 -8.04
CA THR A 71 -2.46 -25.89 -8.58
C THR A 71 -2.52 -26.04 -10.11
N LYS A 72 -1.44 -25.72 -10.79
CA LYS A 72 -1.41 -25.75 -12.26
C LYS A 72 -1.57 -27.16 -12.84
N ASN A 73 -1.05 -28.18 -12.15
CA ASN A 73 -1.07 -29.57 -12.57
C ASN A 73 -2.26 -30.36 -12.02
N GLY A 74 -3.12 -29.75 -11.21
CA GLY A 74 -4.27 -30.41 -10.61
C GLY A 74 -3.95 -31.23 -9.35
N ASP A 75 -2.71 -31.23 -8.89
CA ASP A 75 -2.30 -31.94 -7.67
C ASP A 75 -2.56 -31.11 -6.42
N THR A 76 -2.64 -31.77 -5.26
CA THR A 76 -2.68 -31.08 -3.97
C THR A 76 -1.30 -30.50 -3.65
N GLY A 77 -1.25 -29.27 -3.24
CA GLY A 77 -0.04 -28.60 -2.79
C GLY A 77 -0.22 -27.96 -1.43
N ASP A 78 0.87 -27.81 -0.68
CA ASP A 78 0.90 -27.05 0.57
C ASP A 78 2.21 -26.29 0.71
N GLY A 79 2.20 -25.30 1.58
CA GLY A 79 3.40 -24.50 1.84
C GLY A 79 3.21 -23.47 2.94
N ALA A 80 4.32 -23.11 3.56
CA ALA A 80 4.41 -22.00 4.51
C ALA A 80 5.32 -20.92 3.94
N TYR A 81 4.96 -19.66 4.12
CA TYR A 81 5.71 -18.54 3.59
C TYR A 81 5.45 -17.27 4.38
N PHE A 82 6.38 -16.31 4.29
CA PHE A 82 6.12 -14.97 4.78
C PHE A 82 5.28 -14.21 3.75
N ARG A 83 4.04 -13.93 4.09
CA ARG A 83 3.15 -13.16 3.23
C ARG A 83 3.53 -11.69 3.23
N ARG A 84 4.01 -11.18 4.38
CA ARG A 84 4.52 -9.82 4.55
C ARG A 84 5.60 -9.80 5.61
N ALA A 85 6.68 -9.09 5.33
CA ALA A 85 7.80 -8.87 6.25
C ALA A 85 8.26 -7.42 6.12
N TYR A 86 7.54 -6.52 6.79
CA TYR A 86 7.75 -5.07 6.68
C TYR A 86 8.68 -4.53 7.74
N LEU A 87 9.57 -3.64 7.31
CA LEU A 87 10.20 -2.64 8.17
C LEU A 87 9.62 -1.27 7.80
N GLU A 88 9.09 -0.57 8.79
CA GLU A 88 8.42 0.71 8.61
C GLU A 88 9.16 1.80 9.38
N LEU A 89 9.47 2.89 8.71
CA LEU A 89 10.09 4.07 9.26
C LEU A 89 9.24 5.28 8.90
N GLY A 90 8.84 6.06 9.89
CA GLY A 90 8.08 7.28 9.64
C GLY A 90 8.34 8.35 10.68
N GLY A 91 7.82 9.54 10.44
CA GLY A 91 7.96 10.61 11.38
C GLY A 91 7.57 11.99 10.86
N THR A 92 7.97 12.99 11.62
CA THR A 92 7.74 14.39 11.31
C THR A 92 9.08 15.14 11.31
N ALA A 93 9.21 16.10 10.43
CA ALA A 93 10.31 17.05 10.41
C ALA A 93 9.75 18.47 10.26
N TYR A 94 10.27 19.42 11.05
CA TYR A 94 9.86 20.83 11.02
C TYR A 94 8.33 21.04 11.17
N LYS A 95 7.66 20.22 12.00
CA LYS A 95 6.21 20.22 12.29
C LYS A 95 5.30 19.84 11.15
N ASP A 96 5.55 20.37 9.95
CA ASP A 96 4.63 20.30 8.81
C ASP A 96 5.02 19.27 7.77
N TRP A 97 6.22 18.71 7.84
CA TRP A 97 6.68 17.67 6.93
C TRP A 97 6.58 16.29 7.57
N LYS A 98 5.85 15.39 6.95
CA LYS A 98 5.80 13.98 7.34
C LYS A 98 6.55 13.14 6.33
N TYR A 99 7.23 12.11 6.79
CA TYR A 99 7.90 11.14 5.93
C TYR A 99 7.51 9.72 6.31
N GLN A 100 7.45 8.85 5.33
CA GLN A 100 7.17 7.43 5.49
C GLN A 100 8.05 6.63 4.55
N ILE A 101 8.66 5.58 5.08
CA ILE A 101 9.39 4.57 4.32
C ILE A 101 8.89 3.21 4.81
N SER A 102 8.51 2.34 3.89
CA SER A 102 8.12 0.97 4.17
C SER A 102 8.78 0.05 3.16
N TYR A 103 9.46 -0.98 3.64
CA TYR A 103 10.13 -1.96 2.80
C TYR A 103 9.63 -3.36 3.13
N ASP A 104 9.22 -4.11 2.13
CA ASP A 104 8.80 -5.51 2.26
C ASP A 104 9.92 -6.45 1.87
N PHE A 105 10.34 -7.29 2.80
CA PHE A 105 11.36 -8.32 2.62
C PHE A 105 10.78 -9.69 2.24
N SER A 106 9.46 -9.80 2.08
CA SER A 106 8.79 -11.11 1.98
C SER A 106 8.96 -11.82 0.64
N HIS A 107 9.48 -11.16 -0.39
CA HIS A 107 9.56 -11.69 -1.77
C HIS A 107 8.20 -12.09 -2.39
N ASN A 108 7.10 -11.80 -1.72
CA ASN A 108 5.74 -12.21 -2.13
C ASN A 108 5.04 -11.25 -3.09
N SER A 109 5.75 -10.27 -3.64
CA SER A 109 5.21 -9.34 -4.64
C SER A 109 4.98 -9.99 -6.01
N GLY A 110 5.53 -11.19 -6.23
CA GLY A 110 5.41 -11.90 -7.50
C GLY A 110 6.42 -11.47 -8.58
N THR A 111 7.31 -10.58 -8.24
CA THR A 111 8.51 -10.22 -9.00
C THR A 111 9.75 -10.76 -8.28
N ALA A 112 10.81 -10.98 -9.01
CA ALA A 112 12.09 -11.56 -8.62
C ALA A 112 12.50 -11.53 -7.13
N ASP A 113 13.55 -12.22 -6.79
CA ASP A 113 14.05 -12.57 -5.44
C ASP A 113 14.38 -11.40 -4.49
N ASP A 114 14.09 -10.16 -4.86
CA ASP A 114 14.41 -8.97 -4.07
C ASP A 114 13.18 -8.36 -3.39
N GLY A 115 13.36 -7.88 -2.17
CA GLY A 115 12.34 -7.06 -1.49
C GLY A 115 12.14 -5.72 -2.22
N TYR A 116 11.09 -5.00 -1.89
CA TYR A 116 10.73 -3.75 -2.56
C TYR A 116 10.27 -2.67 -1.59
N PHE A 117 10.38 -1.42 -2.03
CA PHE A 117 9.75 -0.30 -1.33
C PHE A 117 8.24 -0.31 -1.58
N ASP A 118 7.48 -0.63 -0.54
CA ASP A 118 6.03 -0.51 -0.52
C ASP A 118 5.63 0.98 -0.51
N GLU A 119 6.33 1.77 0.32
CA GLU A 119 6.18 3.22 0.37
C GLU A 119 7.52 3.91 0.58
N ALA A 120 7.72 5.05 -0.09
CA ALA A 120 8.80 6.00 0.17
C ALA A 120 8.29 7.41 -0.17
N SER A 121 7.71 8.10 0.79
CA SER A 121 6.99 9.35 0.56
C SER A 121 7.32 10.44 1.56
N ILE A 122 7.09 11.68 1.12
CA ILE A 122 7.11 12.87 1.95
C ILE A 122 5.80 13.65 1.75
N SER A 123 5.23 14.16 2.84
CA SER A 123 3.98 14.90 2.80
C SER A 123 4.12 16.24 3.52
N TYR A 124 3.57 17.28 2.93
CA TYR A 124 3.42 18.58 3.56
C TYR A 124 1.99 18.76 4.08
N VAL A 125 1.83 19.05 5.37
CA VAL A 125 0.55 19.16 6.07
C VAL A 125 0.28 20.56 6.63
N GLY A 126 1.13 21.55 6.29
CA GLY A 126 1.02 22.91 6.81
C GLY A 126 -0.13 23.74 6.19
N PHE A 127 -0.68 23.35 5.05
CA PHE A 127 -1.80 24.03 4.38
C PHE A 127 -3.15 23.43 4.77
N LYS A 128 -3.47 23.39 6.05
CA LYS A 128 -4.77 22.84 6.49
C LYS A 128 -5.96 23.47 5.77
N PRO A 129 -6.95 22.68 5.27
CA PRO A 129 -7.09 21.23 5.46
C PRO A 129 -6.42 20.36 4.38
N VAL A 130 -5.52 20.90 3.58
CA VAL A 130 -4.90 20.25 2.43
C VAL A 130 -3.59 19.55 2.83
N THR A 131 -3.40 18.33 2.34
CA THR A 131 -2.15 17.57 2.40
C THR A 131 -1.61 17.39 0.98
N ILE A 132 -0.34 17.66 0.79
CA ILE A 132 0.37 17.39 -0.47
C ILE A 132 1.40 16.30 -0.18
N ARG A 133 1.35 15.19 -0.92
CA ARG A 133 2.25 14.03 -0.77
C ARG A 133 2.98 13.77 -2.07
N ALA A 134 4.27 13.55 -1.99
CA ALA A 134 5.12 13.20 -3.12
C ALA A 134 5.98 11.99 -2.79
N GLY A 135 6.28 11.17 -3.79
CA GLY A 135 7.09 9.96 -3.65
C GLY A 135 6.41 8.73 -4.21
N ARG A 136 6.89 7.56 -3.79
CA ARG A 136 6.26 6.27 -4.08
C ARG A 136 5.24 5.96 -3.00
N PHE A 137 4.02 5.71 -3.40
CA PHE A 137 2.91 5.35 -2.50
C PHE A 137 1.83 4.60 -3.28
N ASP A 138 1.03 3.82 -2.57
CA ASP A 138 -0.14 3.17 -3.13
C ASP A 138 -1.18 4.18 -3.59
N ALA A 139 -1.82 3.93 -4.72
CA ALA A 139 -2.94 4.73 -5.19
C ALA A 139 -4.08 4.72 -4.16
N ASP A 140 -4.67 5.88 -3.93
CA ASP A 140 -5.85 6.02 -3.07
C ASP A 140 -7.09 5.66 -3.89
N PHE A 141 -7.49 4.40 -3.81
CA PHE A 141 -8.59 3.82 -4.58
C PHE A 141 -9.23 2.69 -3.77
N GLY A 142 -10.55 2.78 -3.53
CA GLY A 142 -11.33 1.76 -2.86
C GLY A 142 -11.11 1.65 -1.34
N LEU A 143 -12.08 1.13 -0.65
CA LEU A 143 -12.12 1.02 0.81
C LEU A 143 -11.04 0.09 1.36
N GLU A 144 -10.93 -1.13 0.82
CA GLU A 144 -9.95 -2.09 1.30
C GLU A 144 -8.52 -1.75 0.87
N LYS A 145 -8.34 -1.11 -0.30
CA LYS A 145 -7.02 -0.65 -0.74
C LYS A 145 -6.50 0.49 0.12
N ALA A 146 -7.35 1.48 0.43
CA ALA A 146 -7.02 2.58 1.33
C ALA A 146 -6.87 2.13 2.80
N THR A 147 -7.42 0.97 3.15
CA THR A 147 -7.26 0.36 4.46
C THR A 147 -5.95 -0.43 4.50
N SER A 148 -5.14 -0.21 5.54
CA SER A 148 -3.96 -1.04 5.75
C SER A 148 -4.35 -2.51 5.80
N SER A 149 -3.58 -3.37 5.14
CA SER A 149 -3.77 -4.82 5.18
C SER A 149 -3.65 -5.45 6.59
N LYS A 150 -3.29 -4.66 7.60
CA LYS A 150 -3.38 -5.04 9.04
C LYS A 150 -4.83 -5.10 9.55
N TRP A 151 -5.75 -4.40 8.89
CA TRP A 151 -7.09 -4.10 9.40
C TRP A 151 -8.22 -4.51 8.47
N VAL A 152 -7.90 -5.10 7.31
CA VAL A 152 -8.94 -5.68 6.43
C VAL A 152 -9.59 -6.88 7.11
N THR A 153 -10.87 -7.07 6.86
CA THR A 153 -11.68 -8.10 7.53
C THR A 153 -11.32 -9.50 7.05
N ALA A 154 -10.97 -9.65 5.78
CA ALA A 154 -10.54 -10.91 5.19
C ALA A 154 -9.01 -11.07 5.25
N GLN A 155 -8.52 -12.28 5.02
CA GLN A 155 -7.08 -12.57 4.96
C GLN A 155 -6.38 -11.79 3.84
N GLU A 156 -7.05 -11.62 2.70
CA GLU A 156 -6.60 -10.82 1.57
C GLU A 156 -7.70 -9.84 1.14
N ARG A 157 -7.33 -8.79 0.41
CA ARG A 157 -8.27 -7.87 -0.21
C ARG A 157 -9.13 -8.59 -1.24
N ASN A 158 -10.27 -8.03 -1.57
CA ASN A 158 -11.18 -8.65 -2.54
C ASN A 158 -10.54 -8.77 -3.93
N ALA A 159 -11.01 -9.76 -4.71
CA ALA A 159 -10.43 -10.08 -6.01
C ALA A 159 -10.65 -8.99 -7.08
N ALA A 160 -11.54 -8.03 -6.86
CA ALA A 160 -11.76 -6.92 -7.80
C ALA A 160 -10.50 -6.05 -7.96
N TYR A 161 -9.69 -5.90 -6.91
CA TYR A 161 -8.41 -5.20 -7.02
C TYR A 161 -7.39 -5.93 -7.89
N GLU A 162 -7.46 -7.24 -7.94
CA GLU A 162 -6.60 -8.05 -8.83
C GLU A 162 -7.05 -7.99 -10.30
N LEU A 163 -8.31 -7.61 -10.56
CA LEU A 163 -8.78 -7.35 -11.93
C LEU A 163 -8.18 -6.08 -12.50
N ALA A 164 -7.95 -5.10 -11.65
CA ALA A 164 -7.28 -3.85 -11.97
C ALA A 164 -5.90 -3.83 -11.30
N ASP A 165 -5.08 -4.83 -11.57
CA ASP A 165 -3.78 -5.10 -10.94
C ASP A 165 -2.85 -3.87 -10.97
N TRP A 166 -2.90 -3.08 -12.02
CA TRP A 166 -2.14 -1.85 -12.18
C TRP A 166 -2.48 -0.76 -11.13
N ILE A 167 -3.70 -0.74 -10.58
CA ILE A 167 -4.06 0.17 -9.48
C ILE A 167 -3.37 -0.24 -8.18
N ASN A 168 -3.13 -1.52 -8.03
CA ASN A 168 -2.51 -2.13 -6.87
C ASN A 168 -1.03 -2.37 -7.03
N SER A 169 -0.52 -2.28 -8.25
CA SER A 169 0.82 -2.72 -8.54
C SER A 169 1.85 -1.75 -7.97
N HIS A 170 2.95 -2.32 -7.47
CA HIS A 170 4.14 -1.57 -7.09
C HIS A 170 4.89 -1.01 -8.31
N GLU A 171 4.35 -1.21 -9.50
CA GLU A 171 4.84 -0.63 -10.76
C GLU A 171 4.64 0.89 -10.81
N ASN A 172 3.78 1.45 -9.95
CA ASN A 172 3.68 2.89 -9.80
C ASN A 172 4.99 3.42 -9.21
N GLY A 173 5.70 4.20 -10.00
CA GLY A 173 6.93 4.87 -9.59
C GLY A 173 6.65 6.06 -8.69
N MET A 174 7.14 7.22 -9.08
CA MET A 174 6.94 8.46 -8.33
C MET A 174 5.59 9.09 -8.66
N GLY A 175 4.93 9.61 -7.64
CA GLY A 175 3.64 10.29 -7.76
C GLY A 175 3.54 11.57 -6.93
N LEU A 176 2.53 12.34 -7.25
CA LEU A 176 2.08 13.49 -6.48
C LEU A 176 0.60 13.33 -6.17
N GLN A 177 0.25 13.47 -4.90
CA GLN A 177 -1.13 13.43 -4.39
C GLN A 177 -1.48 14.71 -3.67
N VAL A 178 -2.68 15.18 -3.88
CA VAL A 178 -3.32 16.22 -3.08
C VAL A 178 -4.57 15.63 -2.45
N SER A 179 -4.72 15.81 -1.15
CA SER A 179 -5.90 15.35 -0.42
C SER A 179 -6.39 16.37 0.60
N SER A 180 -7.66 16.27 0.97
CA SER A 180 -8.29 17.16 1.92
C SER A 180 -9.40 16.47 2.69
N VAL A 181 -9.51 16.77 3.98
CA VAL A 181 -10.68 16.43 4.81
C VAL A 181 -11.50 17.69 5.01
N VAL A 182 -12.77 17.64 4.66
CA VAL A 182 -13.69 18.79 4.72
C VAL A 182 -14.80 18.49 5.73
N ALA A 183 -14.98 19.41 6.67
CA ALA A 183 -16.01 19.34 7.73
C ALA A 183 -16.01 18.02 8.51
N ASP A 184 -14.85 17.39 8.66
CA ASP A 184 -14.61 16.10 9.34
C ASP A 184 -15.42 14.91 8.80
N MET A 185 -16.22 15.09 7.74
CA MET A 185 -17.08 14.05 7.19
C MET A 185 -16.87 13.76 5.71
N ALA A 186 -16.13 14.59 4.99
CA ALA A 186 -15.83 14.36 3.59
C ALA A 186 -14.32 14.31 3.37
N TYR A 187 -13.88 13.35 2.56
CA TYR A 187 -12.49 13.22 2.13
C TYR A 187 -12.43 13.27 0.60
N LEU A 188 -11.50 14.02 0.09
CA LEU A 188 -11.25 14.14 -1.34
C LEU A 188 -9.76 13.93 -1.60
N SER A 189 -9.42 13.16 -2.59
CA SER A 189 -8.04 13.03 -3.07
C SER A 189 -7.96 12.97 -4.59
N GLY A 190 -6.81 13.41 -5.10
CA GLY A 190 -6.43 13.25 -6.48
C GLY A 190 -4.93 13.04 -6.56
N SER A 191 -4.48 12.13 -7.42
CA SER A 191 -3.06 11.86 -7.62
C SER A 191 -2.73 11.60 -9.07
N VAL A 192 -1.48 11.91 -9.40
CA VAL A 192 -0.84 11.51 -10.66
C VAL A 192 0.44 10.77 -10.32
N SER A 193 0.70 9.69 -11.03
CA SER A 193 1.94 8.91 -10.89
C SER A 193 2.45 8.48 -12.27
N ALA A 194 3.73 8.19 -12.34
CA ALA A 194 4.35 7.58 -13.51
C ALA A 194 4.82 6.18 -13.14
N LYS A 195 4.91 5.29 -14.12
CA LYS A 195 5.52 3.96 -13.96
C LYS A 195 6.98 4.11 -13.53
N ASP A 196 7.49 3.13 -12.78
CA ASP A 196 8.88 3.11 -12.37
C ASP A 196 9.78 2.97 -13.61
N ILE A 197 10.73 3.89 -13.77
CA ILE A 197 11.66 3.90 -14.91
C ILE A 197 12.57 2.66 -14.95
N ASN A 198 12.71 1.95 -13.84
CA ASN A 198 13.47 0.70 -13.78
C ASN A 198 12.71 -0.49 -14.39
N ASP A 199 11.41 -0.36 -14.58
CA ASP A 199 10.63 -1.31 -15.35
C ASP A 199 10.86 -1.05 -16.84
N SER A 200 11.27 -2.07 -17.58
CA SER A 200 11.83 -1.99 -18.92
C SER A 200 10.97 -1.28 -20.00
N ASP A 201 9.70 -1.06 -19.70
CA ASP A 201 8.72 -0.52 -20.66
C ASP A 201 8.13 0.82 -20.21
N GLY A 202 8.75 1.51 -19.23
CA GLY A 202 8.04 2.39 -18.36
C GLY A 202 8.02 3.86 -18.66
N ASP A 203 8.62 4.32 -19.73
CA ASP A 203 8.90 5.73 -19.94
C ASP A 203 7.66 6.61 -20.19
N SER A 204 6.55 6.07 -20.64
CA SER A 204 5.36 6.84 -21.02
C SER A 204 4.09 6.56 -20.22
N VAL A 205 4.05 5.50 -19.41
CA VAL A 205 2.84 5.14 -18.67
C VAL A 205 2.59 6.11 -17.52
N LYS A 206 1.43 6.74 -17.53
CA LYS A 206 0.96 7.67 -16.49
C LYS A 206 -0.38 7.20 -15.94
N GLN A 207 -0.55 7.39 -14.66
CA GLN A 207 -1.78 7.04 -13.96
C GLN A 207 -2.35 8.26 -13.24
N LEU A 208 -3.66 8.41 -13.33
CA LEU A 208 -4.44 9.40 -12.58
C LEU A 208 -5.42 8.65 -11.69
N ASN A 209 -5.49 9.03 -10.41
CA ASN A 209 -6.47 8.53 -9.46
C ASN A 209 -7.24 9.69 -8.84
N ALA A 210 -8.51 9.46 -8.55
CA ALA A 210 -9.34 10.36 -7.76
C ALA A 210 -10.25 9.54 -6.84
N ARG A 211 -10.44 10.01 -5.62
CA ARG A 211 -11.34 9.40 -4.63
C ARG A 211 -12.12 10.46 -3.88
N ALA A 212 -13.41 10.20 -3.68
CA ALA A 212 -14.29 11.04 -2.90
C ALA A 212 -15.05 10.18 -1.89
N VAL A 213 -14.96 10.53 -0.62
CA VAL A 213 -15.62 9.81 0.48
C VAL A 213 -16.55 10.77 1.23
N PHE A 214 -17.71 10.28 1.59
CA PHE A 214 -18.64 10.92 2.52
C PHE A 214 -18.93 9.98 3.70
N ALA A 215 -18.51 10.35 4.90
CA ALA A 215 -18.65 9.56 6.11
C ALA A 215 -19.30 10.39 7.22
N PRO A 216 -20.64 10.57 7.17
CA PRO A 216 -21.35 11.38 8.16
C PRO A 216 -21.32 10.79 9.57
N LEU A 217 -21.07 9.49 9.69
CA LEU A 217 -20.84 8.79 10.94
C LEU A 217 -19.50 8.06 10.82
N HIS A 218 -18.55 8.37 11.70
CA HIS A 218 -17.18 7.81 11.63
C HIS A 218 -16.57 7.57 13.02
N GLU A 219 -17.43 7.34 14.01
CA GLU A 219 -17.03 6.99 15.36
C GLU A 219 -16.83 5.47 15.51
N THR A 220 -16.02 5.06 16.48
CA THR A 220 -15.82 3.64 16.77
C THR A 220 -17.15 2.95 17.09
N GLY A 221 -17.48 1.93 16.29
CA GLY A 221 -18.74 1.19 16.42
C GLY A 221 -19.98 1.91 15.88
N ASN A 222 -19.82 3.06 15.25
CA ASN A 222 -20.90 3.80 14.59
C ASN A 222 -20.38 4.46 13.32
N VAL A 223 -20.45 3.75 12.20
CA VAL A 223 -19.88 4.16 10.92
C VAL A 223 -20.95 4.12 9.84
N LEU A 224 -20.97 5.16 9.02
CA LEU A 224 -21.67 5.18 7.74
C LEU A 224 -20.76 5.86 6.72
N HIS A 225 -20.35 5.11 5.71
CA HIS A 225 -19.36 5.52 4.73
C HIS A 225 -19.87 5.23 3.32
N PHE A 226 -19.69 6.19 2.44
CA PHE A 226 -19.90 6.08 1.00
C PHE A 226 -18.68 6.64 0.29
N GLY A 227 -18.22 5.95 -0.74
CA GLY A 227 -17.08 6.39 -1.54
C GLY A 227 -17.33 6.20 -3.03
N LEU A 228 -16.64 7.02 -3.82
CA LEU A 228 -16.55 6.93 -5.26
C LEU A 228 -15.08 7.04 -5.65
N ASP A 229 -14.67 6.19 -6.57
CA ASP A 229 -13.29 6.06 -7.03
C ASP A 229 -13.22 6.16 -8.54
N PHE A 230 -12.12 6.72 -9.00
CA PHE A 230 -11.75 6.76 -10.40
C PHE A 230 -10.27 6.53 -10.56
N ALA A 231 -9.89 5.71 -11.52
CA ALA A 231 -8.53 5.56 -11.96
C ALA A 231 -8.47 5.50 -13.49
N SER A 232 -7.45 6.11 -14.07
CA SER A 232 -7.16 6.06 -15.49
C SER A 232 -5.67 5.93 -15.70
N ARG A 233 -5.28 5.01 -16.58
CA ARG A 233 -3.91 4.83 -17.01
C ARG A 233 -3.80 5.18 -18.49
N ASP A 234 -2.82 6.02 -18.81
CA ASP A 234 -2.36 6.30 -20.17
C ASP A 234 -1.21 5.34 -20.47
N LEU A 235 -1.38 4.51 -21.48
CA LEU A 235 -0.41 3.47 -21.84
C LEU A 235 0.64 3.97 -22.83
N GLY A 236 0.40 5.12 -23.48
CA GLY A 236 1.29 5.62 -24.54
C GLY A 236 1.54 4.54 -25.59
N ASP A 237 2.80 4.34 -25.95
CA ASP A 237 3.22 3.29 -26.90
C ASP A 237 3.53 1.95 -26.23
N THR A 238 3.26 1.81 -24.93
CA THR A 238 3.55 0.58 -24.17
C THR A 238 2.54 -0.51 -24.52
N ALA A 239 3.01 -1.74 -24.71
CA ALA A 239 2.15 -2.89 -24.89
C ALA A 239 1.40 -3.20 -23.59
N PHE A 240 0.09 -3.39 -23.67
CA PHE A 240 -0.69 -3.88 -22.55
C PHE A 240 -0.30 -5.34 -22.25
N ASP A 241 0.05 -5.67 -21.02
CA ASP A 241 0.25 -7.09 -20.65
C ASP A 241 -1.09 -7.82 -20.77
N SER A 242 -1.12 -8.70 -21.68
CA SER A 242 -2.23 -9.26 -22.44
C SER A 242 -3.32 -10.01 -21.69
N ARG A 243 -3.30 -10.00 -20.36
CA ARG A 243 -4.23 -10.89 -19.62
C ARG A 243 -4.64 -10.27 -18.29
N ILE A 244 -5.95 -10.14 -18.10
CA ILE A 244 -6.50 -9.94 -16.77
C ILE A 244 -6.45 -11.28 -16.03
N ARG A 245 -5.55 -11.43 -15.07
CA ARG A 245 -5.25 -12.69 -14.39
C ARG A 245 -5.22 -12.50 -12.87
N PRO A 246 -6.38 -12.35 -12.23
CA PRO A 246 -6.42 -12.21 -10.78
C PRO A 246 -5.85 -13.45 -10.08
N ARG A 247 -5.14 -13.19 -9.00
CA ARG A 247 -4.46 -14.21 -8.19
C ARG A 247 -5.39 -14.96 -7.24
N LEU A 248 -6.62 -14.56 -7.10
CA LEU A 248 -7.62 -15.15 -6.19
C LEU A 248 -7.14 -15.24 -4.72
N GLY A 249 -6.24 -14.35 -4.30
CA GLY A 249 -5.70 -14.33 -2.95
C GLY A 249 -4.78 -15.51 -2.58
N VAL A 250 -4.50 -16.41 -3.51
CA VAL A 250 -3.67 -17.59 -3.26
C VAL A 250 -2.19 -17.25 -3.49
N ARG A 251 -1.36 -17.54 -2.49
CA ARG A 251 0.09 -17.37 -2.54
C ARG A 251 0.78 -18.67 -2.11
N GLY A 252 2.08 -18.78 -2.39
CA GLY A 252 2.93 -19.86 -1.88
C GLY A 252 2.86 -21.17 -2.66
N ILE A 253 2.13 -21.24 -3.77
CA ILE A 253 2.06 -22.41 -4.66
C ILE A 253 2.62 -22.02 -6.02
N ALA A 254 3.60 -22.78 -6.50
CA ALA A 254 4.20 -22.57 -7.81
C ALA A 254 3.19 -22.78 -8.95
N THR A 255 3.36 -22.03 -10.03
CA THR A 255 2.52 -22.16 -11.23
C THR A 255 2.66 -23.52 -11.93
N ASN A 256 3.71 -24.28 -11.62
CA ASN A 256 3.98 -25.62 -12.11
C ASN A 256 3.60 -26.74 -11.11
N GLY A 257 2.92 -26.39 -10.01
CA GLY A 257 2.56 -27.30 -8.93
C GLY A 257 3.61 -27.50 -7.84
N GLY A 258 4.77 -26.85 -7.94
CA GLY A 258 5.78 -26.81 -6.87
C GLY A 258 5.47 -25.77 -5.78
N ASN A 259 6.33 -25.72 -4.76
CA ASN A 259 6.21 -24.81 -3.62
C ASN A 259 7.20 -23.66 -3.75
N ASP A 260 6.98 -22.75 -4.69
CA ASP A 260 7.79 -21.53 -4.78
C ASP A 260 7.09 -20.38 -4.08
N ALA A 261 7.80 -19.72 -3.15
CA ALA A 261 7.34 -18.50 -2.52
C ALA A 261 7.05 -17.45 -3.62
N GLY A 262 5.90 -16.80 -3.56
CA GLY A 262 5.49 -15.84 -4.58
C GLY A 262 4.79 -16.43 -5.81
N ALA A 263 4.88 -17.73 -6.04
CA ALA A 263 4.08 -18.40 -7.07
C ALA A 263 2.59 -18.38 -6.72
N ASN A 264 1.75 -18.32 -7.73
CA ASN A 264 0.33 -17.98 -7.53
C ASN A 264 -0.62 -19.11 -7.96
N GLY A 265 -0.15 -20.30 -8.15
CA GLY A 265 -0.99 -21.41 -8.58
C GLY A 265 -1.77 -21.11 -9.86
N ASN A 266 -2.99 -21.62 -9.95
CA ASN A 266 -3.90 -21.26 -11.03
C ASN A 266 -4.48 -19.86 -10.81
N ARG A 267 -4.51 -19.10 -11.88
CA ARG A 267 -5.15 -17.77 -11.93
C ARG A 267 -6.42 -17.87 -12.76
N ALA A 268 -7.48 -17.22 -12.35
CA ALA A 268 -8.59 -16.95 -13.24
C ALA A 268 -8.08 -16.06 -14.39
N THR A 269 -8.28 -16.49 -15.62
CA THR A 269 -7.82 -15.77 -16.80
C THR A 269 -9.04 -15.29 -17.58
N PHE A 270 -9.15 -13.98 -17.74
CA PHE A 270 -10.19 -13.36 -18.58
C PHE A 270 -9.55 -12.88 -19.87
N GLY A 271 -10.23 -13.06 -21.01
CA GLY A 271 -9.81 -12.51 -22.29
C GLY A 271 -8.93 -13.41 -23.15
N GLY A 272 -8.77 -14.68 -22.82
CA GLY A 272 -7.91 -15.61 -23.58
C GLY A 272 -8.55 -16.34 -24.74
N GLY A 273 -9.79 -16.09 -25.11
CA GLY A 273 -10.45 -17.01 -26.02
C GLY A 273 -11.36 -16.44 -27.10
N VAL A 274 -12.13 -15.44 -26.86
CA VAL A 274 -13.08 -14.94 -27.87
C VAL A 274 -13.16 -13.41 -27.77
N GLY A 275 -12.66 -12.74 -28.80
CA GLY A 275 -12.76 -11.29 -28.94
C GLY A 275 -11.59 -10.48 -28.32
N LEU A 276 -10.96 -10.99 -27.28
CA LEU A 276 -9.73 -10.46 -26.71
C LEU A 276 -8.62 -11.50 -26.87
N ASN A 277 -8.11 -11.66 -28.09
CA ASN A 277 -6.97 -12.56 -28.22
C ASN A 277 -5.69 -11.86 -27.79
N ALA A 278 -4.81 -12.62 -27.17
CA ALA A 278 -3.55 -12.12 -26.62
C ALA A 278 -2.73 -11.30 -27.64
N SER A 279 -2.78 -11.65 -28.91
CA SER A 279 -2.04 -10.95 -29.97
C SER A 279 -2.53 -9.53 -30.20
N ASN A 280 -3.80 -9.24 -29.97
CA ASN A 280 -4.35 -7.90 -30.20
C ASN A 280 -4.12 -6.98 -28.99
N LEU A 281 -3.99 -7.57 -27.79
CA LEU A 281 -3.75 -6.84 -26.55
C LEU A 281 -2.27 -6.54 -26.31
N THR A 282 -1.38 -7.33 -26.94
CA THR A 282 0.08 -7.18 -26.77
C THR A 282 0.75 -6.31 -27.81
N THR A 283 0.02 -5.82 -28.80
CA THR A 283 0.59 -4.90 -29.79
C THR A 283 0.69 -3.52 -29.18
N ALA A 284 1.89 -2.94 -29.17
CA ALA A 284 2.11 -1.55 -28.75
C ALA A 284 1.16 -0.61 -29.49
N GLY A 285 0.51 0.29 -28.77
CA GLY A 285 -0.48 1.22 -29.33
C GLY A 285 -1.85 0.62 -29.69
N ALA A 286 -2.12 -0.66 -29.33
CA ALA A 286 -3.44 -1.26 -29.52
C ALA A 286 -4.51 -0.67 -28.57
N TYR A 287 -4.07 -0.17 -27.43
CA TYR A 287 -4.89 0.53 -26.44
C TYR A 287 -4.16 1.78 -25.99
N ASP A 288 -4.85 2.91 -26.01
CA ASP A 288 -4.29 4.18 -25.54
C ASP A 288 -4.45 4.33 -24.02
N ASN A 289 -5.52 3.81 -23.47
CA ASN A 289 -5.82 3.97 -22.06
C ASN A 289 -6.76 2.88 -21.54
N ASP A 290 -6.74 2.69 -20.22
CA ASP A 290 -7.74 1.95 -19.46
C ASP A 290 -8.28 2.80 -18.32
N ARG A 291 -9.51 2.50 -17.88
CA ARG A 291 -10.21 3.25 -16.84
C ARG A 291 -10.97 2.31 -15.93
N VAL A 292 -10.96 2.64 -14.64
CA VAL A 292 -11.73 1.93 -13.62
C VAL A 292 -12.52 2.92 -12.79
N PHE A 293 -13.77 2.57 -12.51
CA PHE A 293 -14.62 3.29 -11.58
C PHE A 293 -14.92 2.36 -10.42
N GLY A 294 -14.93 2.90 -9.21
CA GLY A 294 -15.26 2.18 -8.00
C GLY A 294 -16.35 2.86 -7.20
N GLY A 295 -17.05 2.07 -6.42
CA GLY A 295 -18.01 2.55 -5.43
C GLY A 295 -17.81 1.82 -4.10
N GLU A 296 -17.87 2.55 -2.99
CA GLU A 296 -17.62 2.04 -1.66
C GLU A 296 -18.81 2.24 -0.74
N PHE A 297 -19.06 1.26 0.11
CA PHE A 297 -20.01 1.35 1.20
C PHE A 297 -19.44 0.66 2.44
N ALA A 298 -19.55 1.32 3.60
CA ALA A 298 -19.32 0.67 4.89
C ALA A 298 -20.33 1.17 5.92
N PHE A 299 -20.76 0.24 6.75
CA PHE A 299 -21.69 0.47 7.86
C PHE A 299 -21.22 -0.29 9.09
N ALA A 300 -21.30 0.36 10.26
CA ALA A 300 -21.17 -0.31 11.54
C ALA A 300 -22.14 0.31 12.54
N SER A 301 -22.79 -0.52 13.34
CA SER A 301 -23.63 -0.10 14.46
C SER A 301 -23.63 -1.17 15.54
N GLY A 302 -22.94 -0.88 16.65
CA GLY A 302 -22.71 -1.84 17.71
C GLY A 302 -22.02 -3.13 17.23
N PRO A 303 -22.66 -4.31 17.37
CA PRO A 303 -22.06 -5.58 16.95
C PRO A 303 -22.24 -5.87 15.44
N PHE A 304 -22.96 -5.06 14.72
CA PHE A 304 -23.25 -5.29 13.30
C PHE A 304 -22.32 -4.45 12.42
N SER A 305 -21.79 -5.08 11.38
CA SER A 305 -21.04 -4.36 10.34
C SER A 305 -21.31 -4.96 8.97
N ALA A 306 -21.20 -4.12 7.94
CA ALA A 306 -21.28 -4.52 6.54
C ALA A 306 -20.33 -3.62 5.72
N GLN A 307 -19.72 -4.20 4.69
CA GLN A 307 -18.97 -3.45 3.69
C GLN A 307 -19.26 -4.03 2.30
N ALA A 308 -19.19 -3.18 1.30
CA ALA A 308 -19.33 -3.56 -0.10
C ALA A 308 -18.49 -2.61 -0.96
N GLU A 309 -17.96 -3.15 -2.04
CA GLU A 309 -17.24 -2.41 -3.08
C GLU A 309 -17.64 -2.95 -4.45
N TYR A 310 -17.69 -2.03 -5.41
CA TYR A 310 -18.00 -2.32 -6.81
C TYR A 310 -16.99 -1.65 -7.72
#